data_884690da495bc327b6a5659ce39b98aa
#
_entry.id   884690da495bc327b6a5659ce39b98aa
#
_cell.length_a   1.000
_cell.length_b   1.000
_cell.length_c   1.000
_cell.angle_alpha   90.00
_cell.angle_beta   90.00
_cell.angle_gamma   90.00
#
_symmetry.space_group_name_H-M   'P 1'
#
loop_
_entity.id
_entity.type
_entity.pdbx_description
1 polymer ?
#
loop_
_entity_poly.entity_id
_entity_poly.type
_entity_poly.pdbx_seq_one_letter_code
_entity_poly.pdbx_strand_id
1 'polypeptide(L)'
;MPISAPDANAAPVIALAGARKAYPNGTRALAPVDLEVRRGEFLTLLGPSGCGKTTLLNLIAGLAAPSGGEIRWWGGGFAATGGPGRRFGFVFQAPTLMPWARVRANVRLPLDLMGADRATATRDASAALELVGLAEFAHHLPRELSGGMQMRVSIARALATAPDLLLMDEPFGALDEFTRQRLDGELAALWAARGLTVVFVTHSIYEAVFLSTRIAVMGPRPGRVIAEVAIDEPFPRGEAFRVSTAFARHCQQLSALVAASVEARA
;
A
#
# COMPACT_ATOMS: atom_id res chain seq x y z
N MET A 1 -20.00 -8.35 8.76
CA MET A 1 -19.83 -9.63 8.08
C MET A 1 -18.35 -9.94 8.02
N PRO A 2 -17.90 -11.18 8.29
CA PRO A 2 -16.49 -11.53 8.07
C PRO A 2 -16.17 -11.35 6.58
N ILE A 3 -15.03 -10.76 6.29
CA ILE A 3 -14.54 -10.60 4.91
C ILE A 3 -14.13 -12.01 4.46
N SER A 4 -14.75 -12.49 3.39
CA SER A 4 -14.31 -13.72 2.72
C SER A 4 -12.89 -13.48 2.19
N ALA A 5 -12.04 -14.50 2.30
CA ALA A 5 -10.75 -14.50 1.63
C ALA A 5 -10.95 -14.16 0.14
N PRO A 6 -9.99 -13.45 -0.49
CA PRO A 6 -10.05 -13.13 -1.92
C PRO A 6 -10.33 -14.41 -2.72
N ASP A 7 -11.24 -14.31 -3.69
CA ASP A 7 -11.53 -15.45 -4.58
C ASP A 7 -10.28 -15.86 -5.34
N ALA A 8 -9.77 -17.04 -5.03
CA ALA A 8 -8.55 -17.58 -5.63
C ALA A 8 -8.66 -17.76 -7.17
N ASN A 9 -9.88 -17.78 -7.72
CA ASN A 9 -10.16 -17.93 -9.14
C ASN A 9 -10.44 -16.62 -9.86
N ALA A 10 -10.53 -15.48 -9.14
CA ALA A 10 -10.72 -14.19 -9.78
C ALA A 10 -9.45 -13.76 -10.54
N ALA A 11 -9.64 -13.18 -11.73
CA ALA A 11 -8.52 -12.62 -12.49
C ALA A 11 -7.78 -11.55 -11.66
N PRO A 12 -6.43 -11.59 -11.63
CA PRO A 12 -5.65 -10.65 -10.83
C PRO A 12 -5.83 -9.21 -11.32
N VAL A 13 -5.83 -8.25 -10.40
CA VAL A 13 -5.79 -6.81 -10.72
C VAL A 13 -4.42 -6.42 -11.25
N ILE A 14 -3.36 -7.06 -10.74
CA ILE A 14 -1.97 -6.91 -11.19
C ILE A 14 -1.38 -8.30 -11.38
N ALA A 15 -0.69 -8.52 -12.49
CA ALA A 15 0.11 -9.71 -12.74
C ALA A 15 1.49 -9.30 -13.29
N LEU A 16 2.54 -9.72 -12.60
CA LEU A 16 3.92 -9.58 -13.03
C LEU A 16 4.43 -10.95 -13.48
N ALA A 17 5.04 -11.00 -14.66
CA ALA A 17 5.66 -12.20 -15.23
C ALA A 17 7.13 -11.89 -15.57
N GLY A 18 8.06 -12.36 -14.77
CA GLY A 18 9.51 -12.15 -14.92
C GLY A 18 9.90 -10.68 -14.92
N ALA A 19 9.13 -9.81 -14.29
CA ALA A 19 9.36 -8.36 -14.26
C ALA A 19 10.66 -8.04 -13.54
N ARG A 20 11.58 -7.35 -14.21
CA ARG A 20 12.91 -6.99 -13.67
C ARG A 20 13.23 -5.53 -13.92
N LYS A 21 14.11 -4.96 -13.07
CA LYS A 21 14.56 -3.56 -13.21
C LYS A 21 16.05 -3.42 -13.04
N ALA A 22 16.68 -2.86 -14.07
CA ALA A 22 18.03 -2.32 -14.01
C ALA A 22 17.96 -0.83 -14.35
N TYR A 23 18.73 -0.01 -13.65
CA TYR A 23 18.87 1.41 -13.92
C TYR A 23 20.03 1.69 -14.87
N PRO A 24 20.06 2.86 -15.57
CA PRO A 24 21.12 3.21 -16.51
C PRO A 24 22.54 3.21 -15.90
N ASN A 25 22.66 3.43 -14.60
CA ASN A 25 23.92 3.36 -13.84
C ASN A 25 24.41 1.93 -13.57
N GLY A 26 23.81 0.90 -14.17
CA GLY A 26 24.14 -0.51 -13.99
C GLY A 26 23.55 -1.17 -12.75
N THR A 27 22.86 -0.43 -11.85
CA THR A 27 22.26 -0.98 -10.65
C THR A 27 21.10 -1.92 -11.00
N ARG A 28 21.24 -3.20 -10.71
CA ARG A 28 20.15 -4.18 -10.77
C ARG A 28 19.31 -4.07 -9.50
N ALA A 29 18.16 -3.40 -9.59
CA ALA A 29 17.27 -3.20 -8.45
C ALA A 29 16.40 -4.42 -8.19
N LEU A 30 15.89 -5.05 -9.26
CA LEU A 30 15.03 -6.24 -9.19
C LEU A 30 15.56 -7.33 -10.13
N ALA A 31 15.68 -8.54 -9.63
CA ALA A 31 15.74 -9.79 -10.41
C ALA A 31 14.35 -10.07 -11.01
N PRO A 32 14.18 -11.07 -11.87
CA PRO A 32 12.86 -11.47 -12.32
C PRO A 32 11.91 -11.74 -11.16
N VAL A 33 10.75 -11.09 -11.17
CA VAL A 33 9.69 -11.22 -10.17
C VAL A 33 8.42 -11.68 -10.84
N ASP A 34 7.85 -12.78 -10.34
CA ASP A 34 6.51 -13.25 -10.61
C ASP A 34 5.66 -12.93 -9.38
N LEU A 35 4.58 -12.19 -9.55
CA LEU A 35 3.70 -11.80 -8.46
C LEU A 35 2.32 -11.43 -9.01
N GLU A 36 1.28 -11.90 -8.34
CA GLU A 36 -0.09 -11.50 -8.63
C GLU A 36 -0.68 -10.73 -7.44
N VAL A 37 -1.56 -9.77 -7.73
CA VAL A 37 -2.37 -9.07 -6.73
C VAL A 37 -3.83 -9.30 -7.07
N ARG A 38 -4.58 -9.87 -6.15
CA ARG A 38 -6.00 -10.23 -6.35
C ARG A 38 -6.92 -9.12 -5.85
N ARG A 39 -8.12 -9.07 -6.41
CA ARG A 39 -9.13 -8.10 -5.97
C ARG A 39 -9.49 -8.31 -4.50
N GLY A 40 -9.56 -7.22 -3.73
CA GLY A 40 -9.88 -7.24 -2.30
C GLY A 40 -8.76 -7.77 -1.40
N GLU A 41 -7.58 -8.09 -1.96
CA GLU A 41 -6.43 -8.54 -1.21
C GLU A 41 -5.72 -7.39 -0.51
N PHE A 42 -5.20 -7.64 0.69
CA PHE A 42 -4.20 -6.80 1.33
C PHE A 42 -2.85 -7.51 1.23
N LEU A 43 -2.09 -7.18 0.18
CA LEU A 43 -0.76 -7.74 -0.05
C LEU A 43 0.31 -6.82 0.55
N THR A 44 1.17 -7.36 1.41
CA THR A 44 2.34 -6.63 1.90
C THR A 44 3.62 -7.11 1.24
N LEU A 45 4.45 -6.17 0.77
CA LEU A 45 5.84 -6.38 0.38
C LEU A 45 6.72 -6.13 1.60
N LEU A 46 7.23 -7.19 2.21
CA LEU A 46 8.07 -7.14 3.41
C LEU A 46 9.53 -7.43 3.04
N GLY A 47 10.47 -6.70 3.60
CA GLY A 47 11.91 -6.98 3.42
C GLY A 47 12.81 -5.86 3.91
N PRO A 48 14.13 -6.08 3.96
CA PRO A 48 15.08 -5.11 4.47
C PRO A 48 15.12 -3.83 3.62
N SER A 49 15.63 -2.75 4.20
CA SER A 49 15.78 -1.48 3.47
C SER A 49 16.70 -1.67 2.25
N GLY A 50 16.32 -1.04 1.14
CA GLY A 50 17.08 -1.10 -0.11
C GLY A 50 16.98 -2.42 -0.89
N CYS A 51 16.13 -3.37 -0.50
CA CYS A 51 15.94 -4.62 -1.25
C CYS A 51 15.13 -4.47 -2.55
N GLY A 52 14.53 -3.30 -2.82
CA GLY A 52 13.79 -3.05 -4.06
C GLY A 52 12.26 -2.96 -3.93
N LYS A 53 11.69 -2.93 -2.72
CA LYS A 53 10.23 -2.83 -2.48
C LYS A 53 9.61 -1.62 -3.19
N THR A 54 10.15 -0.42 -2.95
CA THR A 54 9.73 0.82 -3.63
C THR A 54 9.88 0.72 -5.15
N THR A 55 10.94 0.08 -5.63
CA THR A 55 11.12 -0.15 -7.09
C THR A 55 10.00 -1.03 -7.64
N LEU A 56 9.67 -2.12 -6.95
CA LEU A 56 8.57 -3.00 -7.34
C LEU A 56 7.22 -2.27 -7.30
N LEU A 57 6.97 -1.49 -6.24
CA LEU A 57 5.77 -0.69 -6.12
C LEU A 57 5.66 0.35 -7.26
N ASN A 58 6.77 1.01 -7.63
CA ASN A 58 6.81 1.95 -8.75
C ASN A 58 6.57 1.28 -10.11
N LEU A 59 7.01 0.04 -10.30
CA LEU A 59 6.65 -0.74 -11.49
C LEU A 59 5.14 -1.02 -11.53
N ILE A 60 4.56 -1.46 -10.40
CA ILE A 60 3.11 -1.69 -10.26
C ILE A 60 2.32 -0.41 -10.51
N ALA A 61 2.79 0.73 -10.02
CA ALA A 61 2.17 2.04 -10.23
C ALA A 61 2.33 2.59 -11.66
N GLY A 62 3.13 1.95 -12.52
CA GLY A 62 3.46 2.48 -13.84
C GLY A 62 4.35 3.72 -13.82
N LEU A 63 4.91 4.08 -12.65
CA LEU A 63 5.83 5.21 -12.47
C LEU A 63 7.23 4.88 -13.01
N ALA A 64 7.53 3.61 -13.22
CA ALA A 64 8.76 3.15 -13.84
C ALA A 64 8.46 2.00 -14.81
N ALA A 65 9.11 1.99 -15.96
CA ALA A 65 9.02 0.86 -16.89
C ALA A 65 9.93 -0.29 -16.44
N PRO A 66 9.53 -1.55 -16.58
CA PRO A 66 10.41 -2.70 -16.37
C PRO A 66 11.52 -2.71 -17.44
N SER A 67 12.69 -3.26 -17.09
CA SER A 67 13.79 -3.50 -18.04
C SER A 67 13.64 -4.83 -18.77
N GLY A 68 12.63 -5.62 -18.42
CA GLY A 68 12.25 -6.89 -19.06
C GLY A 68 11.19 -7.59 -18.22
N GLY A 69 10.61 -8.66 -18.81
CA GLY A 69 9.38 -9.25 -18.29
C GLY A 69 8.15 -8.42 -18.67
N GLU A 70 7.01 -8.78 -18.12
CA GLU A 70 5.73 -8.17 -18.45
C GLU A 70 4.99 -7.80 -17.15
N ILE A 71 4.20 -6.72 -17.21
CA ILE A 71 3.25 -6.36 -16.16
C ILE A 71 1.90 -6.14 -16.84
N ARG A 72 0.85 -6.75 -16.29
CA ARG A 72 -0.53 -6.58 -16.72
C ARG A 72 -1.37 -5.97 -15.61
N TRP A 73 -2.19 -5.01 -15.99
CA TRP A 73 -3.15 -4.33 -15.12
C TRP A 73 -4.56 -4.71 -15.55
N TRP A 74 -5.33 -5.37 -14.68
CA TRP A 74 -6.67 -5.90 -14.99
C TRP A 74 -6.70 -6.69 -16.31
N GLY A 75 -5.67 -7.52 -16.52
CA GLY A 75 -5.51 -8.35 -17.74
C GLY A 75 -5.05 -7.60 -18.98
N GLY A 76 -4.83 -6.28 -18.93
CA GLY A 76 -4.38 -5.44 -20.05
C GLY A 76 -3.10 -4.67 -19.79
N GLY A 77 -2.72 -3.80 -20.72
CA GLY A 77 -1.60 -2.88 -20.57
C GLY A 77 -1.94 -1.67 -19.68
N PHE A 78 -0.91 -0.89 -19.30
CA PHE A 78 -1.08 0.29 -18.42
C PHE A 78 -2.05 1.34 -18.99
N ALA A 79 -2.13 1.50 -20.30
CA ALA A 79 -3.06 2.43 -20.94
C ALA A 79 -4.55 2.13 -20.64
N ALA A 80 -4.87 0.91 -20.16
CA ALA A 80 -6.22 0.54 -19.76
C ALA A 80 -6.58 0.99 -18.34
N THR A 81 -5.66 1.61 -17.61
CA THR A 81 -5.86 2.10 -16.24
C THR A 81 -6.53 3.48 -16.21
N GLY A 82 -7.00 3.90 -15.02
CA GLY A 82 -7.60 5.23 -14.82
C GLY A 82 -9.11 5.34 -15.11
N GLY A 83 -9.68 4.38 -15.85
CA GLY A 83 -11.13 4.29 -16.05
C GLY A 83 -11.88 3.75 -14.83
N PRO A 84 -13.23 3.71 -14.88
CA PRO A 84 -14.05 3.10 -13.82
C PRO A 84 -13.63 1.64 -13.55
N GLY A 85 -13.47 1.27 -12.29
CA GLY A 85 -13.01 -0.06 -11.87
C GLY A 85 -11.52 -0.33 -12.06
N ARG A 86 -10.71 0.68 -12.43
CA ARG A 86 -9.27 0.57 -12.72
C ARG A 86 -8.47 1.79 -12.26
N ARG A 87 -8.86 2.38 -11.14
CA ARG A 87 -8.24 3.59 -10.59
C ARG A 87 -7.19 3.23 -9.56
N PHE A 88 -6.09 3.98 -9.55
CA PHE A 88 -5.05 3.89 -8.53
C PHE A 88 -5.17 5.01 -7.51
N GLY A 89 -4.92 4.68 -6.23
CA GLY A 89 -4.49 5.62 -5.21
C GLY A 89 -3.04 5.33 -4.85
N PHE A 90 -2.22 6.37 -4.67
CA PHE A 90 -0.83 6.22 -4.22
C PHE A 90 -0.57 7.06 -2.98
N VAL A 91 0.00 6.42 -1.94
CA VAL A 91 0.46 7.05 -0.71
C VAL A 91 1.98 6.88 -0.63
N PHE A 92 2.70 7.99 -0.68
CA PHE A 92 4.16 8.01 -0.59
C PHE A 92 4.62 7.95 0.87
N GLN A 93 5.87 7.58 1.08
CA GLN A 93 6.52 7.54 2.39
C GLN A 93 6.47 8.89 3.11
N ALA A 94 6.66 10.00 2.37
CA ALA A 94 6.37 11.34 2.86
C ALA A 94 4.94 11.73 2.46
N PRO A 95 4.20 12.50 3.27
CA PRO A 95 2.82 12.93 2.96
C PRO A 95 2.69 13.71 1.65
N THR A 96 3.76 14.35 1.18
CA THR A 96 3.82 15.12 -0.08
C THR A 96 2.64 16.09 -0.26
N LEU A 97 2.23 16.76 0.82
CA LEU A 97 1.16 17.74 0.79
C LEU A 97 1.69 19.07 0.23
N MET A 98 0.83 19.77 -0.51
CA MET A 98 1.13 21.14 -0.95
C MET A 98 1.11 22.07 0.27
N PRO A 99 2.26 22.65 0.71
CA PRO A 99 2.36 23.36 1.98
C PRO A 99 1.56 24.67 2.01
N TRP A 100 1.27 25.25 0.85
CA TRP A 100 0.48 26.48 0.69
C TRP A 100 -1.03 26.23 0.55
N ALA A 101 -1.44 24.98 0.35
CA ALA A 101 -2.84 24.61 0.16
C ALA A 101 -3.43 24.04 1.46
N ARG A 102 -4.69 24.39 1.74
CA ARG A 102 -5.42 23.86 2.87
C ARG A 102 -5.66 22.35 2.72
N VAL A 103 -5.88 21.65 3.81
CA VAL A 103 -6.11 20.21 3.89
C VAL A 103 -7.15 19.74 2.86
N ARG A 104 -8.33 20.36 2.82
CA ARG A 104 -9.36 19.99 1.83
C ARG A 104 -8.90 20.20 0.40
N ALA A 105 -8.14 21.24 0.11
CA ALA A 105 -7.62 21.47 -1.23
C ALA A 105 -6.56 20.43 -1.63
N ASN A 106 -5.73 19.99 -0.68
CA ASN A 106 -4.81 18.87 -0.90
C ASN A 106 -5.55 17.57 -1.24
N VAL A 107 -6.63 17.25 -0.51
CA VAL A 107 -7.43 16.04 -0.76
C VAL A 107 -8.21 16.14 -2.07
N ARG A 108 -8.69 17.32 -2.44
CA ARG A 108 -9.46 17.56 -3.67
C ARG A 108 -8.61 17.53 -4.94
N LEU A 109 -7.28 17.79 -4.82
CA LEU A 109 -6.38 17.94 -5.97
C LEU A 109 -6.55 16.86 -7.05
N PRO A 110 -6.52 15.56 -6.74
CA PRO A 110 -6.64 14.53 -7.79
C PRO A 110 -8.01 14.57 -8.49
N LEU A 111 -9.08 14.95 -7.80
CA LEU A 111 -10.41 15.10 -8.39
C LEU A 111 -10.45 16.29 -9.35
N ASP A 112 -9.83 17.42 -8.96
CA ASP A 112 -9.70 18.60 -9.82
C ASP A 112 -8.91 18.27 -11.11
N LEU A 113 -7.82 17.48 -10.98
CA LEU A 113 -7.02 17.05 -12.13
C LEU A 113 -7.74 16.07 -13.04
N MET A 114 -8.69 15.29 -12.51
CA MET A 114 -9.56 14.40 -13.28
C MET A 114 -10.73 15.15 -13.95
N GLY A 115 -10.85 16.47 -13.75
CA GLY A 115 -11.92 17.28 -14.33
C GLY A 115 -13.28 17.12 -13.64
N ALA A 116 -13.33 16.65 -12.39
CA ALA A 116 -14.57 16.59 -11.64
C ALA A 116 -15.12 18.01 -11.40
N ASP A 117 -16.44 18.17 -11.46
CA ASP A 117 -17.05 19.45 -11.11
C ASP A 117 -16.78 19.81 -9.65
N ARG A 118 -16.78 21.13 -9.38
CA ARG A 118 -16.36 21.65 -8.05
C ARG A 118 -17.22 21.14 -6.89
N ALA A 119 -18.50 20.90 -7.11
CA ALA A 119 -19.42 20.45 -6.05
C ALA A 119 -19.13 18.99 -5.72
N THR A 120 -19.01 18.12 -6.71
CA THR A 120 -18.63 16.71 -6.58
C THR A 120 -17.25 16.58 -5.95
N ALA A 121 -16.23 17.28 -6.46
CA ALA A 121 -14.88 17.23 -5.91
C ALA A 121 -14.82 17.67 -4.43
N THR A 122 -15.62 18.69 -4.05
CA THR A 122 -15.66 19.16 -2.66
C THR A 122 -16.37 18.15 -1.76
N ARG A 123 -17.47 17.56 -2.20
CA ARG A 123 -18.21 16.52 -1.46
C ARG A 123 -17.33 15.29 -1.23
N ASP A 124 -16.70 14.78 -2.27
CA ASP A 124 -15.90 13.55 -2.21
C ASP A 124 -14.62 13.76 -1.39
N ALA A 125 -13.98 14.94 -1.48
CA ALA A 125 -12.86 15.30 -0.62
C ALA A 125 -13.28 15.41 0.87
N SER A 126 -14.48 15.97 1.16
CA SER A 126 -14.99 16.03 2.53
C SER A 126 -15.29 14.64 3.08
N ALA A 127 -15.96 13.79 2.30
CA ALA A 127 -16.20 12.40 2.68
C ALA A 127 -14.89 11.61 2.93
N ALA A 128 -13.86 11.84 2.13
CA ALA A 128 -12.54 11.23 2.35
C ALA A 128 -11.87 11.73 3.64
N LEU A 129 -12.04 13.00 4.01
CA LEU A 129 -11.54 13.53 5.30
C LEU A 129 -12.31 12.98 6.50
N GLU A 130 -13.61 12.76 6.37
CA GLU A 130 -14.42 12.09 7.41
C GLU A 130 -13.93 10.67 7.66
N LEU A 131 -13.60 9.90 6.60
CA LEU A 131 -13.09 8.54 6.70
C LEU A 131 -11.80 8.42 7.52
N VAL A 132 -10.95 9.45 7.49
CA VAL A 132 -9.68 9.47 8.23
C VAL A 132 -9.76 10.31 9.52
N GLY A 133 -10.96 10.74 9.93
CA GLY A 133 -11.21 11.48 11.17
C GLY A 133 -10.60 12.90 11.18
N LEU A 134 -10.52 13.57 10.02
CA LEU A 134 -9.91 14.90 9.88
C LEU A 134 -10.87 15.96 9.28
N ALA A 135 -12.17 15.75 9.35
CA ALA A 135 -13.16 16.69 8.80
C ALA A 135 -13.03 18.11 9.39
N GLU A 136 -12.81 18.24 10.70
CA GLU A 136 -12.65 19.51 11.40
C GLU A 136 -11.37 20.28 10.99
N PHE A 137 -10.35 19.57 10.49
CA PHE A 137 -9.08 20.14 10.02
C PHE A 137 -9.09 20.55 8.56
N ALA A 138 -10.23 20.48 7.85
CA ALA A 138 -10.35 20.74 6.41
C ALA A 138 -9.82 22.12 5.97
N HIS A 139 -9.85 23.11 6.87
CA HIS A 139 -9.42 24.47 6.62
C HIS A 139 -8.00 24.79 7.10
N HIS A 140 -7.31 23.87 7.77
CA HIS A 140 -5.94 24.03 8.25
C HIS A 140 -4.93 23.88 7.13
N LEU A 141 -3.72 24.42 7.33
CA LEU A 141 -2.57 24.21 6.48
C LEU A 141 -1.79 22.98 6.98
N PRO A 142 -1.03 22.28 6.12
CA PRO A 142 -0.25 21.11 6.52
C PRO A 142 0.67 21.36 7.73
N ARG A 143 1.29 22.53 7.83
CA ARG A 143 2.18 22.90 8.95
C ARG A 143 1.48 22.97 10.33
N GLU A 144 0.17 23.03 10.34
CA GLU A 144 -0.65 23.09 11.56
C GLU A 144 -1.05 21.69 12.06
N LEU A 145 -0.64 20.63 11.32
CA LEU A 145 -0.96 19.24 11.60
C LEU A 145 0.27 18.48 12.11
N SER A 146 0.06 17.49 12.97
CA SER A 146 1.09 16.50 13.32
C SER A 146 1.47 15.65 12.10
N GLY A 147 2.63 14.97 12.14
CA GLY A 147 3.08 14.09 11.05
C GLY A 147 2.07 12.98 10.75
N GLY A 148 1.47 12.36 11.77
CA GLY A 148 0.43 11.36 11.59
C GLY A 148 -0.85 11.92 10.98
N MET A 149 -1.24 13.15 11.33
CA MET A 149 -2.37 13.83 10.67
C MET A 149 -2.07 14.14 9.20
N GLN A 150 -0.85 14.61 8.89
CA GLN A 150 -0.45 14.84 7.51
C GLN A 150 -0.49 13.54 6.68
N MET A 151 -0.05 12.43 7.25
CA MET A 151 -0.13 11.12 6.60
C MET A 151 -1.59 10.71 6.35
N ARG A 152 -2.50 10.91 7.31
CA ARG A 152 -3.94 10.68 7.11
C ARG A 152 -4.53 11.55 6.00
N VAL A 153 -4.10 12.81 5.88
CA VAL A 153 -4.49 13.67 4.74
C VAL A 153 -4.01 13.10 3.41
N SER A 154 -2.79 12.54 3.36
CA SER A 154 -2.26 11.87 2.17
C SER A 154 -3.09 10.62 1.82
N ILE A 155 -3.48 9.84 2.82
CA ILE A 155 -4.39 8.69 2.63
C ILE A 155 -5.76 9.16 2.13
N ALA A 156 -6.35 10.19 2.75
CA ALA A 156 -7.62 10.77 2.29
C ALA A 156 -7.55 11.25 0.84
N ARG A 157 -6.44 11.89 0.45
CA ARG A 157 -6.19 12.33 -0.94
C ARG A 157 -6.19 11.15 -1.91
N ALA A 158 -5.55 10.03 -1.55
CA ALA A 158 -5.54 8.83 -2.38
C ALA A 158 -6.94 8.19 -2.47
N LEU A 159 -7.71 8.21 -1.38
CA LEU A 159 -9.05 7.63 -1.30
C LEU A 159 -10.13 8.47 -1.97
N ALA A 160 -9.94 9.78 -2.09
CA ALA A 160 -10.94 10.71 -2.65
C ALA A 160 -11.37 10.32 -4.08
N THR A 161 -10.47 9.69 -4.85
CA THR A 161 -10.76 9.20 -6.21
C THR A 161 -11.49 7.86 -6.24
N ALA A 162 -11.88 7.30 -5.07
CA ALA A 162 -12.44 5.96 -4.95
C ALA A 162 -11.61 4.91 -5.74
N PRO A 163 -10.34 4.68 -5.34
CA PRO A 163 -9.44 3.80 -6.06
C PRO A 163 -9.86 2.34 -5.94
N ASP A 164 -9.60 1.56 -6.99
CA ASP A 164 -9.75 0.10 -7.01
C ASP A 164 -8.51 -0.60 -6.48
N LEU A 165 -7.35 0.07 -6.56
CA LEU A 165 -6.06 -0.39 -6.05
C LEU A 165 -5.36 0.76 -5.31
N LEU A 166 -5.04 0.55 -4.04
CA LEU A 166 -4.30 1.48 -3.20
C LEU A 166 -2.86 0.98 -3.03
N LEU A 167 -1.91 1.80 -3.43
CA LEU A 167 -0.48 1.53 -3.33
C LEU A 167 0.11 2.40 -2.20
N MET A 168 0.83 1.80 -1.26
CA MET A 168 1.35 2.52 -0.09
C MET A 168 2.82 2.17 0.14
N ASP A 169 3.70 3.18 0.11
CA ASP A 169 5.15 3.01 0.28
C ASP A 169 5.59 3.46 1.68
N GLU A 170 5.79 2.53 2.61
CA GLU A 170 6.20 2.76 4.01
C GLU A 170 5.47 3.94 4.70
N PRO A 171 4.12 4.03 4.63
CA PRO A 171 3.40 5.25 4.99
C PRO A 171 3.53 5.59 6.48
N PHE A 172 3.82 4.61 7.33
CA PHE A 172 3.89 4.79 8.78
C PHE A 172 5.32 4.72 9.33
N GLY A 173 6.33 4.60 8.45
CA GLY A 173 7.72 4.38 8.83
C GLY A 173 8.34 5.50 9.70
N ALA A 174 7.87 6.75 9.55
CA ALA A 174 8.36 7.90 10.30
C ALA A 174 7.56 8.20 11.59
N LEU A 175 6.58 7.38 11.94
CA LEU A 175 5.70 7.61 13.09
C LEU A 175 6.15 6.82 14.33
N ASP A 176 5.81 7.36 15.51
CA ASP A 176 5.99 6.63 16.76
C ASP A 176 5.09 5.38 16.82
N GLU A 177 5.44 4.42 17.66
CA GLU A 177 4.79 3.11 17.72
C GLU A 177 3.30 3.19 18.04
N PHE A 178 2.88 4.05 18.98
CA PHE A 178 1.46 4.17 19.36
C PHE A 178 0.62 4.76 18.23
N THR A 179 1.13 5.80 17.57
CA THR A 179 0.47 6.41 16.41
C THR A 179 0.38 5.40 15.26
N ARG A 180 1.44 4.63 15.02
CA ARG A 180 1.49 3.59 13.99
C ARG A 180 0.44 2.53 14.23
N GLN A 181 0.39 1.93 15.43
CA GLN A 181 -0.57 0.88 15.77
C GLN A 181 -2.02 1.34 15.61
N ARG A 182 -2.32 2.59 15.99
CA ARG A 182 -3.64 3.17 15.79
C ARG A 182 -3.97 3.29 14.30
N LEU A 183 -3.03 3.79 13.48
CA LEU A 183 -3.23 3.94 12.04
C LEU A 183 -3.34 2.60 11.31
N ASP A 184 -2.61 1.57 11.75
CA ASP A 184 -2.80 0.20 11.28
C ASP A 184 -4.25 -0.26 11.49
N GLY A 185 -4.80 -0.04 12.69
CA GLY A 185 -6.19 -0.40 13.00
C GLY A 185 -7.20 0.37 12.14
N GLU A 186 -6.99 1.68 11.98
CA GLU A 186 -7.83 2.53 11.12
C GLU A 186 -7.76 2.08 9.65
N LEU A 187 -6.57 1.76 9.12
CA LEU A 187 -6.37 1.27 7.75
C LEU A 187 -7.01 -0.11 7.55
N ALA A 188 -6.83 -1.04 8.50
CA ALA A 188 -7.46 -2.36 8.45
C ALA A 188 -8.99 -2.26 8.42
N ALA A 189 -9.57 -1.40 9.26
CA ALA A 189 -11.02 -1.17 9.29
C ALA A 189 -11.53 -0.55 7.99
N LEU A 190 -10.79 0.41 7.41
CA LEU A 190 -11.11 1.05 6.15
C LEU A 190 -11.06 0.06 4.97
N TRP A 191 -9.98 -0.75 4.90
CA TRP A 191 -9.84 -1.81 3.91
C TRP A 191 -11.03 -2.77 3.97
N ALA A 192 -11.36 -3.23 5.18
CA ALA A 192 -12.47 -4.12 5.44
C ALA A 192 -13.83 -3.54 5.01
N ALA A 193 -14.10 -2.29 5.38
CA ALA A 193 -15.37 -1.63 5.09
C ALA A 193 -15.58 -1.34 3.58
N ARG A 194 -14.49 -1.14 2.83
CA ARG A 194 -14.53 -0.71 1.42
C ARG A 194 -14.22 -1.82 0.42
N GLY A 195 -13.73 -2.97 0.85
CA GLY A 195 -13.28 -4.05 -0.04
C GLY A 195 -12.13 -3.60 -0.95
N LEU A 196 -11.23 -2.76 -0.45
CA LEU A 196 -10.10 -2.22 -1.21
C LEU A 196 -9.12 -3.32 -1.59
N THR A 197 -8.48 -3.18 -2.74
CA THR A 197 -7.24 -3.93 -3.02
C THR A 197 -6.06 -3.07 -2.60
N VAL A 198 -5.14 -3.60 -1.80
CA VAL A 198 -4.01 -2.85 -1.25
C VAL A 198 -2.69 -3.56 -1.54
N VAL A 199 -1.70 -2.80 -2.01
CA VAL A 199 -0.28 -3.20 -1.97
C VAL A 199 0.45 -2.28 -1.02
N PHE A 200 0.93 -2.84 0.07
CA PHE A 200 1.55 -2.11 1.18
C PHE A 200 3.03 -2.47 1.28
N VAL A 201 3.90 -1.50 1.33
CA VAL A 201 5.33 -1.68 1.53
C VAL A 201 5.69 -1.34 2.96
N THR A 202 6.39 -2.24 3.64
CA THR A 202 6.94 -1.99 4.97
C THR A 202 8.21 -2.81 5.20
N HIS A 203 8.99 -2.41 6.21
CA HIS A 203 10.05 -3.22 6.79
C HIS A 203 9.66 -3.77 8.19
N SER A 204 8.45 -3.42 8.67
CA SER A 204 7.93 -3.89 9.96
C SER A 204 7.17 -5.21 9.80
N ILE A 205 7.68 -6.26 10.45
CA ILE A 205 7.01 -7.56 10.50
C ILE A 205 5.66 -7.45 11.22
N TYR A 206 5.57 -6.61 12.25
CA TYR A 206 4.33 -6.43 13.02
C TYR A 206 3.21 -5.79 12.19
N GLU A 207 3.51 -4.75 11.40
CA GLU A 207 2.56 -4.17 10.44
C GLU A 207 2.13 -5.21 9.41
N ALA A 208 3.10 -5.92 8.82
CA ALA A 208 2.83 -6.93 7.81
C ALA A 208 1.87 -8.00 8.32
N VAL A 209 2.11 -8.58 9.50
CA VAL A 209 1.23 -9.61 10.09
C VAL A 209 -0.15 -9.03 10.43
N PHE A 210 -0.19 -7.81 10.96
CA PHE A 210 -1.46 -7.21 11.39
C PHE A 210 -2.39 -6.86 10.23
N LEU A 211 -1.84 -6.32 9.14
CA LEU A 211 -2.62 -5.75 8.03
C LEU A 211 -2.93 -6.74 6.92
N SER A 212 -2.07 -7.75 6.69
CA SER A 212 -2.09 -8.48 5.42
C SER A 212 -3.00 -9.68 5.41
N THR A 213 -3.56 -9.99 4.25
CA THR A 213 -4.07 -11.32 3.91
C THR A 213 -2.95 -12.22 3.37
N ARG A 214 -1.94 -11.61 2.70
CA ARG A 214 -0.74 -12.28 2.18
C ARG A 214 0.45 -11.35 2.24
N ILE A 215 1.63 -11.92 2.51
CA ILE A 215 2.90 -11.22 2.60
C ILE A 215 3.86 -11.82 1.59
N ALA A 216 4.37 -11.00 0.68
CA ALA A 216 5.48 -11.34 -0.20
C ALA A 216 6.80 -10.87 0.45
N VAL A 217 7.62 -11.82 0.90
CA VAL A 217 8.90 -11.55 1.52
C VAL A 217 9.94 -11.31 0.43
N MET A 218 10.59 -10.16 0.47
CA MET A 218 11.62 -9.78 -0.50
C MET A 218 13.01 -9.97 0.07
N GLY A 219 13.84 -10.69 -0.69
CA GLY A 219 15.26 -10.85 -0.41
C GLY A 219 16.10 -9.62 -0.78
N PRO A 220 17.37 -9.57 -0.33
CA PRO A 220 18.28 -8.45 -0.58
C PRO A 220 18.57 -8.26 -2.07
N ARG A 221 19.14 -7.09 -2.42
CA ARG A 221 19.43 -6.67 -3.79
C ARG A 221 20.33 -7.66 -4.56
N PRO A 222 19.99 -8.02 -5.85
CA PRO A 222 18.80 -7.57 -6.57
C PRO A 222 17.53 -8.19 -5.96
N GLY A 223 16.53 -7.33 -5.69
CA GLY A 223 15.31 -7.73 -5.03
C GLY A 223 14.59 -8.84 -5.79
N ARG A 224 14.09 -9.82 -5.06
CA ARG A 224 13.27 -10.93 -5.56
C ARG A 224 12.29 -11.36 -4.48
N VAL A 225 11.15 -11.88 -4.85
CA VAL A 225 10.25 -12.56 -3.92
C VAL A 225 10.89 -13.91 -3.57
N ILE A 226 11.11 -14.15 -2.29
CA ILE A 226 11.75 -15.37 -1.77
C ILE A 226 10.76 -16.30 -1.09
N ALA A 227 9.64 -15.76 -0.62
CA ALA A 227 8.55 -16.53 -0.04
C ALA A 227 7.27 -15.71 -0.08
N GLU A 228 6.13 -16.39 -0.11
CA GLU A 228 4.81 -15.82 0.12
C GLU A 228 4.19 -16.52 1.32
N VAL A 229 3.62 -15.74 2.24
CA VAL A 229 3.02 -16.24 3.48
C VAL A 229 1.59 -15.71 3.55
N ALA A 230 0.62 -16.62 3.58
CA ALA A 230 -0.77 -16.30 3.87
C ALA A 230 -0.96 -16.05 5.37
N ILE A 231 -1.79 -15.08 5.70
CA ILE A 231 -2.21 -14.78 7.08
C ILE A 231 -3.71 -15.06 7.17
N ASP A 232 -4.05 -16.31 7.46
CA ASP A 232 -5.43 -16.82 7.46
C ASP A 232 -6.21 -16.46 8.75
N GLU A 233 -5.79 -15.39 9.42
CA GLU A 233 -6.45 -14.89 10.62
C GLU A 233 -7.61 -13.94 10.24
N PRO A 234 -8.77 -14.08 10.86
CA PRO A 234 -9.96 -13.33 10.47
C PRO A 234 -9.85 -11.83 10.77
N PHE A 235 -10.59 -11.03 10.03
CA PHE A 235 -10.83 -9.61 10.30
C PHE A 235 -12.22 -9.39 10.95
N PRO A 236 -12.40 -8.35 11.78
CA PRO A 236 -11.43 -7.30 12.11
C PRO A 236 -10.36 -7.79 13.11
N ARG A 237 -9.11 -7.39 12.87
CA ARG A 237 -7.99 -7.62 13.79
C ARG A 237 -7.85 -6.42 14.70
N GLY A 238 -7.82 -6.66 16.01
CA GLY A 238 -7.67 -5.63 17.04
C GLY A 238 -6.52 -5.96 18.00
N GLU A 239 -6.48 -5.28 19.14
CA GLU A 239 -5.44 -5.47 20.18
C GLU A 239 -5.32 -6.93 20.64
N ALA A 240 -6.45 -7.64 20.77
CA ALA A 240 -6.44 -9.07 21.14
C ALA A 240 -5.64 -9.94 20.15
N PHE A 241 -5.66 -9.61 18.87
CA PHE A 241 -4.84 -10.31 17.88
C PHE A 241 -3.35 -10.02 18.08
N ARG A 242 -2.96 -8.76 18.34
CA ARG A 242 -1.55 -8.37 18.55
C ARG A 242 -0.87 -9.13 19.69
N VAL A 243 -1.63 -9.51 20.72
CA VAL A 243 -1.10 -10.26 21.88
C VAL A 243 -1.35 -11.76 21.77
N SER A 244 -1.88 -12.26 20.66
CA SER A 244 -2.20 -13.68 20.47
C SER A 244 -0.98 -14.53 20.12
N THR A 245 -1.06 -15.82 20.44
CA THR A 245 -0.05 -16.82 20.03
C THR A 245 0.06 -16.94 18.51
N ALA A 246 -1.06 -16.75 17.79
CA ALA A 246 -1.08 -16.80 16.34
C ALA A 246 -0.26 -15.64 15.74
N PHE A 247 -0.42 -14.42 16.26
CA PHE A 247 0.37 -13.26 15.85
C PHE A 247 1.88 -13.49 16.08
N ALA A 248 2.24 -13.95 17.29
CA ALA A 248 3.64 -14.24 17.63
C ALA A 248 4.26 -15.30 16.71
N ARG A 249 3.51 -16.36 16.38
CA ARG A 249 3.94 -17.43 15.45
C ARG A 249 4.23 -16.88 14.06
N HIS A 250 3.32 -16.07 13.50
CA HIS A 250 3.53 -15.44 12.18
C HIS A 250 4.73 -14.50 12.19
N CYS A 251 4.91 -13.69 13.25
CA CYS A 251 6.07 -12.83 13.40
C CYS A 251 7.38 -13.62 13.45
N GLN A 252 7.42 -14.72 14.19
CA GLN A 252 8.60 -15.60 14.26
C GLN A 252 8.91 -16.22 12.90
N GLN A 253 7.90 -16.74 12.19
CA GLN A 253 8.07 -17.31 10.85
C GLN A 253 8.68 -16.30 9.88
N LEU A 254 8.13 -15.09 9.83
CA LEU A 254 8.63 -14.02 8.95
C LEU A 254 10.03 -13.55 9.33
N SER A 255 10.32 -13.44 10.64
CA SER A 255 11.66 -13.11 11.12
C SER A 255 12.69 -14.12 10.64
N ALA A 256 12.39 -15.41 10.73
CA ALA A 256 13.28 -16.47 10.25
C ALA A 256 13.51 -16.40 8.73
N LEU A 257 12.46 -16.15 7.94
CA LEU A 257 12.56 -15.98 6.48
C LEU A 257 13.42 -14.77 6.09
N VAL A 258 13.22 -13.63 6.75
CA VAL A 258 14.01 -12.42 6.49
C VAL A 258 15.47 -12.64 6.89
N ALA A 259 15.76 -13.23 8.07
CA ALA A 259 17.11 -13.51 8.54
C ALA A 259 17.85 -14.44 7.58
N ALA A 260 17.26 -15.58 7.20
CA ALA A 260 17.85 -16.54 6.26
C ALA A 260 18.18 -15.88 4.91
N SER A 261 17.36 -14.90 4.46
CA SER A 261 17.60 -14.19 3.20
C SER A 261 18.84 -13.28 3.23
N VAL A 262 19.17 -12.76 4.40
CA VAL A 262 20.36 -11.90 4.60
C VAL A 262 21.61 -12.74 4.70
N GLU A 263 21.57 -13.87 5.44
CA GLU A 263 22.69 -14.80 5.61
C GLU A 263 23.12 -15.48 4.30
N ALA A 264 22.17 -15.85 3.45
CA ALA A 264 22.46 -16.44 2.13
C ALA A 264 23.25 -15.52 1.17
N ARG A 265 23.54 -14.29 1.58
CA ARG A 265 24.34 -13.30 0.84
C ARG A 265 25.74 -13.08 1.42
N ALA A 266 25.95 -13.45 2.66
CA ALA A 266 27.28 -13.33 3.31
C ALA A 266 28.21 -14.46 2.86
#